data_202475383ccc1e50a3b47fcfb7c1ac58
#
_entry.id   202475383ccc1e50a3b47fcfb7c1ac58
#
_cell.length_a   1.000
_cell.length_b   1.000
_cell.length_c   1.000
_cell.angle_alpha   90.00
_cell.angle_beta   90.00
_cell.angle_gamma   90.00
#
_symmetry.space_group_name_H-M   'P 1'
#
loop_
_entity.id
_entity.type
_entity.pdbx_description
1 polymer ?
#
loop_
_entity_poly.entity_id
_entity_poly.type
_entity_poly.pdbx_seq_one_letter_code
_entity_poly.pdbx_strand_id
1 'polypeptide(L)'
;MTLGAPLYGKAFENWVFHELSACIEHREWDLGLRYWRLPSGIEVDFVLGDMEIAIEAKASTRITRDHLRGLRTLAEEHPAVRRRMVVCLEARTRRTDDGIDILPATEFVRSLGEGSLAQ
;
A
#
# COMPACT_ATOMS: atom_id res chain seq x y z
N MET A 1 2.76 23.60 -11.26
CA MET A 1 1.32 23.52 -11.01
C MET A 1 1.04 22.67 -9.78
N THR A 2 0.22 23.17 -8.91
CA THR A 2 -0.12 22.45 -7.68
C THR A 2 -1.50 21.81 -7.84
N LEU A 3 -1.57 20.51 -7.73
CA LEU A 3 -2.85 19.81 -7.72
C LEU A 3 -3.49 19.96 -6.34
N GLY A 4 -4.79 20.09 -6.30
CA GLY A 4 -5.52 20.05 -5.05
C GLY A 4 -5.30 18.69 -4.37
N ALA A 5 -5.28 18.67 -3.02
CA ALA A 5 -4.98 17.46 -2.28
C ALA A 5 -5.84 16.24 -2.69
N PRO A 6 -7.18 16.36 -2.83
CA PRO A 6 -7.98 15.21 -3.24
C PRO A 6 -7.62 14.69 -4.63
N LEU A 7 -7.36 15.59 -5.57
CA LEU A 7 -7.02 15.21 -6.94
C LEU A 7 -5.64 14.56 -6.98
N TYR A 8 -4.67 15.13 -6.28
CA TYR A 8 -3.33 14.58 -6.22
C TYR A 8 -3.33 13.21 -5.55
N GLY A 9 -4.10 13.05 -4.47
CA GLY A 9 -4.22 11.78 -3.77
C GLY A 9 -4.80 10.70 -4.67
N LYS A 10 -5.81 11.04 -5.46
CA LYS A 10 -6.43 10.08 -6.38
C LYS A 10 -5.45 9.69 -7.50
N ALA A 11 -4.73 10.64 -8.03
CA ALA A 11 -3.73 10.38 -9.06
C ALA A 11 -2.61 9.47 -8.54
N PHE A 12 -2.16 9.69 -7.31
CA PHE A 12 -1.13 8.88 -6.69
C PHE A 12 -1.64 7.44 -6.47
N GLU A 13 -2.84 7.28 -5.95
CA GLU A 13 -3.47 5.97 -5.76
C GLU A 13 -3.58 5.22 -7.09
N ASN A 14 -4.02 5.90 -8.14
CA ASN A 14 -4.11 5.31 -9.48
C ASN A 14 -2.74 4.87 -9.99
N TRP A 15 -1.72 5.68 -9.74
CA TRP A 15 -0.36 5.33 -10.14
C TRP A 15 0.11 4.05 -9.44
N VAL A 16 -0.12 3.94 -8.13
CA VAL A 16 0.22 2.73 -7.38
C VAL A 16 -0.53 1.52 -7.94
N PHE A 17 -1.81 1.69 -8.23
CA PHE A 17 -2.62 0.62 -8.84
C PHE A 17 -2.02 0.12 -10.15
N HIS A 18 -1.63 1.04 -11.03
CA HIS A 18 -1.06 0.67 -12.32
C HIS A 18 0.29 -0.01 -12.17
N GLU A 19 1.13 0.44 -11.26
CA GLU A 19 2.41 -0.20 -11.01
C GLU A 19 2.24 -1.62 -10.46
N LEU A 20 1.32 -1.81 -9.53
CA LEU A 20 1.01 -3.13 -8.99
C LEU A 20 0.46 -4.05 -10.06
N SER A 21 -0.52 -3.59 -10.83
CA SER A 21 -1.17 -4.39 -11.87
C SER A 21 -0.17 -4.83 -12.94
N ALA A 22 0.67 -3.91 -13.38
CA ALA A 22 1.69 -4.21 -14.38
C ALA A 22 2.70 -5.23 -13.86
N CYS A 23 3.09 -5.10 -12.60
CA CYS A 23 4.06 -6.01 -11.99
C CYS A 23 3.47 -7.41 -11.83
N ILE A 24 2.24 -7.51 -11.38
CA ILE A 24 1.54 -8.79 -11.22
C ILE A 24 1.45 -9.49 -12.57
N GLU A 25 1.06 -8.77 -13.60
CA GLU A 25 0.94 -9.32 -14.95
C GLU A 25 2.30 -9.72 -15.52
N HIS A 26 3.29 -8.83 -15.43
CA HIS A 26 4.61 -9.06 -16.00
C HIS A 26 5.33 -10.25 -15.34
N ARG A 27 5.19 -10.38 -14.04
CA ARG A 27 5.84 -11.45 -13.30
C ARG A 27 4.99 -12.70 -13.16
N GLU A 28 3.81 -12.67 -13.73
CA GLU A 28 2.85 -13.79 -13.69
C GLU A 28 2.58 -14.26 -12.26
N TRP A 29 2.49 -13.30 -11.33
CA TRP A 29 2.13 -13.62 -9.96
C TRP A 29 0.67 -14.07 -9.90
N ASP A 30 0.44 -15.18 -9.24
CA ASP A 30 -0.91 -15.70 -9.01
C ASP A 30 -1.51 -15.04 -7.77
N LEU A 31 -1.60 -13.72 -7.80
CA LEU A 31 -2.13 -12.93 -6.71
C LEU A 31 -3.24 -12.03 -7.23
N GLY A 32 -4.44 -12.24 -6.72
CA GLY A 32 -5.55 -11.35 -7.02
C GLY A 32 -5.32 -9.98 -6.38
N LEU A 33 -5.76 -8.92 -7.04
CA LEU A 33 -5.66 -7.56 -6.54
C LEU A 33 -7.06 -7.02 -6.30
N ARG A 34 -7.35 -6.60 -5.07
CA ARG A 34 -8.64 -6.04 -4.70
C ARG A 34 -8.46 -5.05 -3.55
N TYR A 35 -9.52 -4.33 -3.19
CA TYR A 35 -9.47 -3.46 -2.02
C TYR A 35 -10.24 -4.10 -0.87
N TRP A 36 -10.04 -3.58 0.33
CA TRP A 36 -10.70 -4.07 1.53
C TRP A 36 -11.38 -2.92 2.24
N ARG A 37 -12.61 -3.16 2.70
CA ARG A 37 -13.40 -2.12 3.34
C ARG A 37 -14.35 -2.71 4.37
N LEU A 38 -14.47 -2.03 5.51
CA LEU A 38 -15.46 -2.35 6.53
C LEU A 38 -16.69 -1.44 6.37
N PRO A 39 -17.88 -1.87 6.85
CA PRO A 39 -19.07 -1.02 6.84
C PRO A 39 -18.86 0.31 7.56
N SER A 40 -17.94 0.36 8.53
CA SER A 40 -17.59 1.59 9.25
C SER A 40 -16.90 2.65 8.39
N GLY A 41 -16.48 2.29 7.18
CA GLY A 41 -15.75 3.19 6.29
C GLY A 41 -14.24 3.04 6.36
N ILE A 42 -13.73 2.23 7.28
CA ILE A 42 -12.30 1.93 7.34
C ILE A 42 -11.94 1.05 6.16
N GLU A 43 -10.87 1.42 5.45
CA GLU A 43 -10.51 0.71 4.22
C GLU A 43 -9.00 0.63 4.03
N VAL A 44 -8.57 -0.31 3.17
CA VAL A 44 -7.21 -0.44 2.69
C VAL A 44 -7.27 -0.47 1.17
N ASP A 45 -6.45 0.34 0.52
CA ASP A 45 -6.52 0.55 -0.92
C ASP A 45 -6.31 -0.71 -1.75
N PHE A 46 -5.32 -1.53 -1.37
CA PHE A 46 -4.98 -2.72 -2.15
C PHE A 46 -4.67 -3.89 -1.24
N VAL A 47 -5.24 -5.03 -1.57
CA VAL A 47 -4.94 -6.29 -0.89
C VAL A 47 -4.61 -7.32 -1.96
N LEU A 48 -3.48 -7.98 -1.81
CA LEU A 48 -3.02 -8.99 -2.75
C LEU A 48 -3.17 -10.39 -2.16
N GLY A 49 -3.62 -11.32 -3.01
CA GLY A 49 -3.81 -12.69 -2.61
C GLY A 49 -4.95 -12.84 -1.61
N ASP A 50 -4.88 -13.89 -0.81
CA ASP A 50 -5.87 -14.15 0.23
C ASP A 50 -5.42 -13.47 1.53
N MET A 51 -5.55 -12.13 1.56
CA MET A 51 -5.10 -11.30 2.69
C MET A 51 -3.61 -11.46 2.97
N GLU A 52 -2.81 -11.68 1.93
CA GLU A 52 -1.38 -11.89 2.13
C GLU A 52 -0.61 -10.59 2.30
N ILE A 53 -0.90 -9.61 1.45
CA ILE A 53 -0.21 -8.32 1.44
C ILE A 53 -1.25 -7.21 1.39
N ALA A 54 -1.12 -6.23 2.28
CA ALA A 54 -2.02 -5.07 2.34
C ALA A 54 -1.21 -3.80 2.10
N ILE A 55 -1.68 -2.96 1.17
CA ILE A 55 -0.97 -1.76 0.75
C ILE A 55 -1.90 -0.56 0.77
N GLU A 56 -1.43 0.51 1.41
CA GLU A 56 -2.12 1.79 1.44
C GLU A 56 -1.29 2.80 0.64
N ALA A 57 -1.95 3.61 -0.17
CA ALA A 57 -1.29 4.66 -0.95
C ALA A 57 -1.67 6.03 -0.39
N LYS A 58 -0.69 6.80 0.06
CA LYS A 58 -0.91 8.13 0.62
C LYS A 58 0.08 9.13 0.03
N ALA A 59 -0.43 10.11 -0.69
CA ALA A 59 0.38 11.19 -1.28
C ALA A 59 0.77 12.19 -0.20
N SER A 60 1.50 11.74 0.79
CA SER A 60 1.91 12.54 1.93
C SER A 60 3.41 12.40 2.17
N THR A 61 4.04 13.52 2.53
CA THR A 61 5.45 13.53 2.89
C THR A 61 5.68 13.13 4.33
N ARG A 62 4.59 12.91 5.08
CA ARG A 62 4.66 12.47 6.47
C ARG A 62 3.47 11.58 6.79
N ILE A 63 3.74 10.33 7.05
CA ILE A 63 2.71 9.36 7.40
C ILE A 63 2.43 9.45 8.90
N THR A 64 1.16 9.60 9.23
CA THR A 64 0.70 9.75 10.62
C THR A 64 -0.03 8.49 11.07
N ARG A 65 -0.33 8.44 12.35
CA ARG A 65 -1.10 7.34 12.95
C ARG A 65 -2.44 7.14 12.23
N ASP A 66 -3.07 8.23 11.85
CA ASP A 66 -4.36 8.19 11.16
C ASP A 66 -4.27 7.48 9.81
N HIS A 67 -3.17 7.68 9.10
CA HIS A 67 -2.93 7.03 7.82
C HIS A 67 -2.75 5.51 7.97
N LEU A 68 -2.37 5.04 9.15
CA LEU A 68 -2.10 3.63 9.40
C LEU A 68 -3.32 2.86 9.91
N ARG A 69 -4.40 3.57 10.17
CA ARG A 69 -5.58 3.00 10.80
C ARG A 69 -6.17 1.81 10.05
N GLY A 70 -6.29 1.94 8.74
CA GLY A 70 -6.84 0.86 7.91
C GLY A 70 -6.00 -0.41 8.00
N LEU A 71 -4.69 -0.27 7.86
CA LEU A 71 -3.78 -1.41 7.92
C LEU A 71 -3.78 -2.07 9.29
N ARG A 72 -3.90 -1.29 10.36
CA ARG A 72 -3.96 -1.82 11.72
C ARG A 72 -5.25 -2.56 11.98
N THR A 73 -6.36 -2.01 11.53
CA THR A 73 -7.66 -2.66 11.66
C THR A 73 -7.71 -3.95 10.84
N LEU A 74 -7.16 -3.93 9.64
CA LEU A 74 -7.11 -5.13 8.80
C LEU A 74 -6.35 -6.25 9.51
N ALA A 75 -5.24 -5.95 10.16
CA ALA A 75 -4.46 -6.95 10.87
C ALA A 75 -5.20 -7.52 12.08
N GLU A 76 -6.06 -6.73 12.72
CA GLU A 76 -6.90 -7.22 13.81
C GLU A 76 -7.95 -8.21 13.29
N GLU A 77 -8.54 -7.91 12.13
CA GLU A 77 -9.54 -8.77 11.50
C GLU A 77 -8.91 -10.00 10.84
N HIS A 78 -7.70 -9.85 10.33
CA HIS A 78 -7.00 -10.89 9.59
C HIS A 78 -5.57 -11.03 10.11
N PRO A 79 -5.37 -11.64 11.28
CA PRO A 79 -4.04 -11.73 11.90
C PRO A 79 -3.00 -12.46 11.06
N ALA A 80 -3.45 -13.25 10.08
CA ALA A 80 -2.54 -13.99 9.21
C ALA A 80 -1.95 -13.14 8.08
N VAL A 81 -2.32 -11.85 7.98
CA VAL A 81 -1.74 -10.97 6.96
C VAL A 81 -0.22 -10.97 7.12
N ARG A 82 0.47 -11.25 6.02
CA ARG A 82 1.91 -11.47 6.06
C ARG A 82 2.71 -10.17 6.00
N ARG A 83 2.19 -9.19 5.26
CA ARG A 83 2.91 -7.95 5.02
C ARG A 83 1.95 -6.78 4.90
N ARG A 84 2.31 -5.67 5.55
CA ARG A 84 1.54 -4.42 5.46
C ARG A 84 2.48 -3.30 5.10
N MET A 85 2.07 -2.42 4.17
CA MET A 85 2.91 -1.30 3.78
C MET A 85 2.11 -0.08 3.38
N VAL A 86 2.73 1.08 3.51
CA VAL A 86 2.23 2.35 3.00
C VAL A 86 3.21 2.83 1.95
N VAL A 87 2.71 3.13 0.75
CA VAL A 87 3.50 3.78 -0.30
C VAL A 87 3.21 5.27 -0.20
N CYS A 88 4.21 6.10 -0.09
CA CYS A 88 4.05 7.51 0.20
C CYS A 88 5.16 8.36 -0.41
N LEU A 89 5.24 9.62 0.03
CA LEU A 89 6.24 10.57 -0.44
C LEU A 89 7.23 10.96 0.68
N GLU A 90 7.35 10.14 1.71
CA GLU A 90 8.40 10.35 2.73
C GLU A 90 9.77 10.20 2.09
N ALA A 91 10.76 10.81 2.71
CA ALA A 91 12.11 10.82 2.16
C ALA A 91 12.86 9.50 2.36
N ARG A 92 12.51 8.73 3.39
CA ARG A 92 13.23 7.52 3.76
C ARG A 92 12.30 6.38 4.11
N THR A 93 12.77 5.17 3.84
CA THR A 93 12.09 3.95 4.25
C THR A 93 12.19 3.80 5.77
N ARG A 94 11.09 3.40 6.40
CA ARG A 94 11.08 3.07 7.82
C ARG A 94 10.00 2.03 8.10
N ARG A 95 10.03 1.50 9.29
CA ARG A 95 9.06 0.49 9.72
C ARG A 95 8.50 0.88 11.09
N THR A 96 7.21 0.72 11.28
CA THR A 96 6.58 0.97 12.59
C THR A 96 6.90 -0.17 13.54
N ASP A 97 6.66 0.06 14.83
CA ASP A 97 6.91 -0.95 15.86
C ASP A 97 6.07 -2.21 15.65
N ASP A 98 4.87 -2.05 15.09
CA ASP A 98 3.97 -3.17 14.81
C ASP A 98 4.15 -3.76 13.41
N GLY A 99 5.22 -3.39 12.71
CA GLY A 99 5.62 -4.09 11.49
C GLY A 99 5.05 -3.58 10.18
N ILE A 100 4.58 -2.33 10.14
CA ILE A 100 4.12 -1.72 8.90
C ILE A 100 5.31 -1.04 8.22
N ASP A 101 5.59 -1.43 6.97
CA ASP A 101 6.64 -0.79 6.18
C ASP A 101 6.11 0.51 5.58
N ILE A 102 6.86 1.60 5.76
CA ILE A 102 6.53 2.88 5.17
C ILE A 102 7.58 3.17 4.11
N LEU A 103 7.15 3.12 2.84
CA LEU A 103 8.04 3.16 1.68
C LEU A 103 7.84 4.40 0.85
N PRO A 104 8.91 5.17 0.59
CA PRO A 104 8.85 6.17 -0.47
C PRO A 104 8.47 5.52 -1.80
N ALA A 105 7.79 6.27 -2.66
CA ALA A 105 7.37 5.76 -3.98
C ALA A 105 8.55 5.16 -4.76
N THR A 106 9.74 5.77 -4.67
CA THR A 106 10.93 5.27 -5.36
C THR A 106 11.35 3.89 -4.85
N GLU A 107 11.28 3.67 -3.55
CA GLU A 107 11.60 2.36 -2.96
C GLU A 107 10.55 1.32 -3.31
N PHE A 108 9.29 1.72 -3.40
CA PHE A 108 8.21 0.84 -3.82
C PHE A 108 8.46 0.32 -5.23
N VAL A 109 8.79 1.21 -6.18
CA VAL A 109 9.08 0.82 -7.56
C VAL A 109 10.29 -0.11 -7.61
N ARG A 110 11.33 0.20 -6.83
CA ARG A 110 12.52 -0.67 -6.76
C ARG A 110 12.16 -2.06 -6.26
N SER A 111 11.33 -2.14 -5.22
CA SER A 111 10.87 -3.42 -4.67
C SER A 111 10.09 -4.23 -5.70
N LEU A 112 9.25 -3.58 -6.48
CA LEU A 112 8.51 -4.25 -7.56
C LEU A 112 9.49 -4.79 -8.61
N GLY A 113 10.48 -3.98 -8.99
CA GLY A 113 11.48 -4.39 -9.98
C GLY A 113 12.32 -5.56 -9.53
N GLU A 114 12.59 -5.68 -8.23
CA GLU A 114 13.37 -6.78 -7.66
C GLU A 114 12.52 -8.01 -7.37
N GLY A 115 11.19 -7.90 -7.46
CA GLY A 115 10.30 -9.00 -7.12
C GLY A 115 10.18 -9.27 -5.64
N SER A 116 10.68 -8.38 -4.78
CA SER A 116 10.72 -8.61 -3.33
C SER A 116 9.36 -8.42 -2.66
N LEU A 117 8.40 -7.82 -3.35
CA LEU A 117 7.07 -7.58 -2.78
C LEU A 117 6.35 -8.88 -2.41
N ALA A 118 6.46 -9.89 -3.26
CA ALA A 118 5.74 -11.15 -3.08
C ALA A 118 6.48 -12.17 -2.23
N GLN A 119 7.66 -11.81 -1.71
CA GLN A 119 8.48 -12.73 -0.92
C GLN A 119 8.16 -12.70 0.57
#